data_a240b02fea62cefa34e4dbe2308c02b3
#
_entry.id   a240b02fea62cefa34e4dbe2308c02b3
#
_cell.length_a   1.000
_cell.length_b   1.000
_cell.length_c   1.000
_cell.angle_alpha   90.00
_cell.angle_beta   90.00
_cell.angle_gamma   90.00
#
_symmetry.space_group_name_H-M   'P 1'
#
loop_
_entity.id
_entity.type
_entity.pdbx_description
1 polymer ?
#
loop_
_entity_poly.entity_id
_entity_poly.type
_entity_poly.pdbx_seq_one_letter_code
_entity_poly.pdbx_strand_id
1 'polypeptide(L)'
;VDPVGSAALFKPYGVPDLVLVTDIHGDHFNKGTLEAIVKNKTVVITPEAVAALAPEGLKKRITTLANGKSVEKLGVKIEAVPMYNLTAARLRFHNKGRGNGYVMTFGGKRVYVSGDTEDIPEMRALKKIDAAFVCMNLPYTMTPEQAADAVREFKPKVVYPYHYRGSDTAQFKKLVGDASEVRLRDWYKN
;
A
#
# COMPACT_ATOMS: atom_id res chain seq x y z
N VAL A 1 -4.13 -3.48 -5.41
CA VAL A 1 -3.09 -3.61 -4.39
C VAL A 1 -3.58 -4.60 -3.34
N ASP A 2 -2.71 -5.49 -2.87
CA ASP A 2 -2.93 -6.47 -1.78
C ASP A 2 -4.26 -7.25 -1.92
N PRO A 3 -4.47 -7.99 -2.99
CA PRO A 3 -5.69 -8.75 -3.17
C PRO A 3 -5.72 -9.96 -2.21
N VAL A 4 -6.51 -9.83 -1.15
CA VAL A 4 -6.69 -10.86 -0.11
C VAL A 4 -8.16 -11.26 0.05
N GLY A 5 -8.41 -12.35 0.75
CA GLY A 5 -9.75 -12.91 0.94
C GLY A 5 -10.17 -13.85 -0.18
N SER A 6 -11.47 -14.11 -0.29
CA SER A 6 -11.99 -15.03 -1.31
C SER A 6 -11.82 -14.45 -2.73
N ALA A 7 -11.35 -15.28 -3.67
CA ALA A 7 -11.27 -14.92 -5.08
C ALA A 7 -12.62 -14.50 -5.67
N ALA A 8 -13.72 -14.93 -5.08
CA ALA A 8 -15.07 -14.54 -5.50
C ALA A 8 -15.32 -13.03 -5.38
N LEU A 9 -14.64 -12.35 -4.46
CA LEU A 9 -14.74 -10.89 -4.28
C LEU A 9 -14.24 -10.12 -5.49
N PHE A 10 -13.34 -10.70 -6.28
CA PHE A 10 -12.74 -10.07 -7.45
C PHE A 10 -13.45 -10.38 -8.77
N LYS A 11 -14.36 -11.37 -8.79
CA LYS A 11 -15.11 -11.73 -9.99
C LYS A 11 -15.81 -10.57 -10.70
N PRO A 12 -16.48 -9.64 -9.98
CA PRO A 12 -17.18 -8.53 -10.63
C PRO A 12 -16.25 -7.58 -11.40
N TYR A 13 -14.95 -7.55 -11.06
CA TYR A 13 -13.96 -6.65 -11.64
C TYR A 13 -13.17 -7.29 -12.81
N GLY A 14 -13.39 -8.58 -13.08
CA GLY A 14 -12.67 -9.30 -14.13
C GLY A 14 -11.24 -9.68 -13.73
N VAL A 15 -10.43 -9.99 -14.74
CA VAL A 15 -9.02 -10.34 -14.57
C VAL A 15 -8.19 -9.05 -14.41
N PRO A 16 -7.38 -8.90 -13.35
CA PRO A 16 -6.56 -7.72 -13.20
C PRO A 16 -5.42 -7.69 -14.24
N ASP A 17 -5.15 -6.52 -14.80
CA ASP A 17 -3.97 -6.31 -15.64
C ASP A 17 -2.70 -6.15 -14.79
N LEU A 18 -2.82 -5.49 -13.63
CA LEU A 18 -1.72 -5.21 -12.72
C LEU A 18 -2.11 -5.55 -11.28
N VAL A 19 -1.25 -6.27 -10.58
CA VAL A 19 -1.34 -6.55 -9.14
C VAL A 19 -0.08 -6.05 -8.45
N LEU A 20 -0.24 -5.30 -7.38
CA LEU A 20 0.85 -4.91 -6.48
C LEU A 20 0.65 -5.58 -5.13
N VAL A 21 1.72 -6.09 -4.53
CA VAL A 21 1.71 -6.63 -3.16
C VAL A 21 2.73 -5.87 -2.33
N THR A 22 2.31 -5.39 -1.15
CA THR A 22 3.13 -4.53 -0.31
C THR A 22 3.98 -5.29 0.69
N ASP A 23 3.47 -6.35 1.32
CA ASP A 23 4.14 -7.08 2.39
C ASP A 23 3.82 -8.59 2.37
N ILE A 24 4.56 -9.35 3.18
CA ILE A 24 4.44 -10.82 3.31
C ILE A 24 3.31 -11.27 4.23
N HIS A 25 2.74 -10.38 5.03
CA HIS A 25 1.70 -10.73 6.00
C HIS A 25 0.40 -11.18 5.31
N GLY A 26 -0.38 -12.03 5.98
CA GLY A 26 -1.54 -12.71 5.38
C GLY A 26 -2.70 -11.77 4.98
N ASP A 27 -2.74 -10.57 5.53
CA ASP A 27 -3.68 -9.50 5.19
C ASP A 27 -3.20 -8.59 4.03
N HIS A 28 -2.02 -8.88 3.45
CA HIS A 28 -1.48 -8.26 2.23
C HIS A 28 -1.18 -9.29 1.15
N PHE A 29 -0.77 -10.50 1.54
CA PHE A 29 -0.36 -11.56 0.63
C PHE A 29 -1.12 -12.85 0.87
N ASN A 30 -2.01 -13.21 -0.06
CA ASN A 30 -2.74 -14.48 -0.04
C ASN A 30 -2.45 -15.28 -1.31
N LYS A 31 -1.74 -16.40 -1.15
CA LYS A 31 -1.32 -17.27 -2.26
C LYS A 31 -2.49 -17.77 -3.07
N GLY A 32 -3.53 -18.31 -2.43
CA GLY A 32 -4.69 -18.88 -3.09
C GLY A 32 -5.49 -17.82 -3.87
N THR A 33 -5.65 -16.62 -3.31
CA THR A 33 -6.30 -15.51 -4.02
C THR A 33 -5.50 -15.12 -5.25
N LEU A 34 -4.18 -14.94 -5.12
CA LEU A 34 -3.31 -14.61 -6.26
C LEU A 34 -3.36 -15.67 -7.36
N GLU A 35 -3.26 -16.95 -7.03
CA GLU A 35 -3.37 -18.05 -8.01
C GLU A 35 -4.71 -18.04 -8.75
N ALA A 36 -5.78 -17.69 -8.04
CA ALA A 36 -7.11 -17.65 -8.63
C ALA A 36 -7.33 -16.46 -9.56
N ILE A 37 -6.82 -15.25 -9.24
CA ILE A 37 -7.08 -14.02 -10.01
C ILE A 37 -6.03 -13.69 -11.05
N VAL A 38 -4.76 -14.08 -10.84
CA VAL A 38 -3.64 -13.79 -11.77
C VAL A 38 -3.76 -14.71 -12.99
N LYS A 39 -3.84 -14.14 -14.18
CA LYS A 39 -3.96 -14.84 -15.45
C LYS A 39 -2.81 -14.49 -16.40
N ASN A 40 -2.80 -15.05 -17.60
CA ASN A 40 -1.67 -14.98 -18.53
C ASN A 40 -1.14 -13.57 -18.84
N LYS A 41 -2.01 -12.56 -18.84
CA LYS A 41 -1.65 -11.15 -19.12
C LYS A 41 -1.41 -10.31 -17.86
N THR A 42 -1.69 -10.85 -16.67
CA THR A 42 -1.52 -10.11 -15.41
C THR A 42 -0.04 -9.89 -15.11
N VAL A 43 0.36 -8.67 -14.87
CA VAL A 43 1.68 -8.29 -14.33
C VAL A 43 1.57 -8.23 -12.81
N VAL A 44 2.50 -8.85 -12.10
CA VAL A 44 2.55 -8.81 -10.62
C VAL A 44 3.85 -8.14 -10.20
N ILE A 45 3.77 -7.12 -9.35
CA ILE A 45 4.94 -6.41 -8.80
C ILE A 45 4.94 -6.55 -7.29
N THR A 46 6.07 -6.94 -6.74
CA THR A 46 6.22 -7.23 -5.31
C THR A 46 7.61 -6.85 -4.80
N PRO A 47 7.78 -6.66 -3.47
CA PRO A 47 9.11 -6.73 -2.88
C PRO A 47 9.69 -8.15 -3.00
N GLU A 48 11.01 -8.28 -2.88
CA GLU A 48 11.72 -9.56 -2.97
C GLU A 48 11.21 -10.59 -1.96
N ALA A 49 10.93 -10.15 -0.72
CA ALA A 49 10.43 -11.02 0.34
C ALA A 49 9.09 -11.70 0.00
N VAL A 50 8.20 -11.01 -0.73
CA VAL A 50 6.94 -11.58 -1.23
C VAL A 50 7.21 -12.54 -2.38
N ALA A 51 8.08 -12.16 -3.33
CA ALA A 51 8.45 -13.00 -4.46
C ALA A 51 9.04 -14.35 -4.03
N ALA A 52 9.87 -14.34 -2.98
CA ALA A 52 10.46 -15.55 -2.41
C ALA A 52 9.40 -16.53 -1.86
N LEU A 53 8.27 -16.02 -1.37
CA LEU A 53 7.18 -16.82 -0.82
C LEU A 53 6.11 -17.19 -1.85
N ALA A 54 6.18 -16.63 -3.05
CA ALA A 54 5.17 -16.82 -4.08
C ALA A 54 5.16 -18.26 -4.60
N PRO A 55 3.98 -18.81 -4.97
CA PRO A 55 3.88 -20.10 -5.65
C PRO A 55 4.69 -20.13 -6.94
N GLU A 56 5.31 -21.27 -7.27
CA GLU A 56 6.14 -21.45 -8.46
C GLU A 56 5.43 -21.02 -9.75
N GLY A 57 4.13 -21.33 -9.87
CA GLY A 57 3.32 -20.94 -11.03
C GLY A 57 3.18 -19.42 -11.24
N LEU A 58 3.37 -18.63 -10.17
CA LEU A 58 3.30 -17.18 -10.23
C LEU A 58 4.67 -16.50 -10.40
N LYS A 59 5.76 -17.15 -10.03
CA LYS A 59 7.12 -16.56 -10.03
C LYS A 59 7.49 -15.97 -11.41
N LYS A 60 7.11 -16.64 -12.50
CA LYS A 60 7.39 -16.17 -13.87
C LYS A 60 6.66 -14.87 -14.25
N ARG A 61 5.67 -14.46 -13.47
CA ARG A 61 4.85 -13.24 -13.69
C ARG A 61 5.22 -12.11 -12.74
N ILE A 62 6.04 -12.40 -11.75
CA ILE A 62 6.47 -11.44 -10.75
C ILE A 62 7.66 -10.64 -11.29
N THR A 63 7.54 -9.33 -11.17
CA THR A 63 8.64 -8.39 -11.26
C THR A 63 8.94 -7.90 -9.86
N THR A 64 10.11 -8.22 -9.33
CA THR A 64 10.55 -7.72 -8.03
C THR A 64 10.97 -6.26 -8.16
N LEU A 65 10.61 -5.46 -7.16
CA LEU A 65 10.96 -4.04 -7.10
C LEU A 65 11.51 -3.71 -5.71
N ALA A 66 12.78 -3.32 -5.65
CA ALA A 66 13.42 -2.92 -4.40
C ALA A 66 13.04 -1.48 -4.02
N ASN A 67 13.08 -1.18 -2.71
CA ASN A 67 12.86 0.17 -2.19
C ASN A 67 13.67 1.23 -2.97
N GLY A 68 13.04 2.34 -3.31
CA GLY A 68 13.66 3.45 -4.06
C GLY A 68 13.85 3.20 -5.56
N LYS A 69 13.46 2.03 -6.07
CA LYS A 69 13.50 1.73 -7.51
C LYS A 69 12.15 1.98 -8.17
N SER A 70 12.15 2.05 -9.48
CA SER A 70 10.93 2.20 -10.26
C SER A 70 10.94 1.30 -11.49
N VAL A 71 9.75 0.97 -11.98
CA VAL A 71 9.53 0.23 -13.22
C VAL A 71 8.33 0.82 -13.94
N GLU A 72 8.30 0.74 -15.26
CA GLU A 72 7.12 1.06 -16.06
C GLU A 72 6.51 -0.22 -16.62
N LYS A 73 5.23 -0.43 -16.39
CA LYS A 73 4.44 -1.55 -16.88
C LYS A 73 3.06 -1.08 -17.30
N LEU A 74 2.60 -1.49 -18.46
CA LEU A 74 1.26 -1.16 -18.98
C LEU A 74 0.96 0.34 -19.02
N GLY A 75 1.97 1.18 -19.29
CA GLY A 75 1.84 2.64 -19.30
C GLY A 75 1.71 3.27 -17.89
N VAL A 76 1.94 2.48 -16.84
CA VAL A 76 1.98 2.95 -15.45
C VAL A 76 3.42 2.94 -14.96
N LYS A 77 3.93 4.10 -14.52
CA LYS A 77 5.18 4.18 -13.76
C LYS A 77 4.90 3.82 -12.31
N ILE A 78 5.63 2.85 -11.76
CA ILE A 78 5.48 2.35 -10.40
C ILE A 78 6.80 2.55 -9.67
N GLU A 79 6.76 3.32 -8.58
CA GLU A 79 7.91 3.66 -7.74
C GLU A 79 7.72 2.96 -6.39
N ALA A 80 8.68 2.15 -5.97
CA ALA A 80 8.65 1.52 -4.65
C ALA A 80 9.16 2.49 -3.58
N VAL A 81 8.29 2.88 -2.67
CA VAL A 81 8.62 3.66 -1.48
C VAL A 81 8.95 2.67 -0.35
N PRO A 82 9.99 2.89 0.46
CA PRO A 82 10.19 2.08 1.66
C PRO A 82 8.94 2.00 2.54
N MET A 83 8.75 0.86 3.17
CA MET A 83 7.66 0.59 4.10
C MET A 83 8.25 -0.09 5.34
N TYR A 84 8.23 0.59 6.50
CA TYR A 84 8.81 0.06 7.73
C TYR A 84 8.38 0.85 8.97
N ASN A 85 8.66 0.27 10.14
CA ASN A 85 8.41 0.91 11.42
C ASN A 85 9.69 1.54 12.00
N LEU A 86 9.50 2.61 12.79
CA LEU A 86 10.55 3.36 13.48
C LEU A 86 10.55 3.11 14.99
N THR A 87 9.38 2.88 15.59
CA THR A 87 9.20 2.66 17.01
C THR A 87 9.78 1.30 17.42
N ALA A 88 10.67 1.27 18.41
CA ALA A 88 11.37 0.06 18.85
C ALA A 88 10.44 -1.14 19.09
N ALA A 89 9.31 -0.94 19.77
CA ALA A 89 8.33 -1.99 20.05
C ALA A 89 7.62 -2.53 18.79
N ARG A 90 7.66 -1.80 17.68
CA ARG A 90 6.97 -2.13 16.42
C ARG A 90 7.92 -2.61 15.32
N LEU A 91 9.25 -2.48 15.49
CA LEU A 91 10.24 -2.90 14.48
C LEU A 91 10.03 -4.36 14.04
N ARG A 92 9.65 -5.24 14.97
CA ARG A 92 9.41 -6.66 14.67
C ARG A 92 8.31 -6.91 13.64
N PHE A 93 7.38 -5.99 13.46
CA PHE A 93 6.27 -6.15 12.51
C PHE A 93 6.71 -5.80 11.09
N HIS A 94 7.41 -4.67 10.89
CA HIS A 94 7.76 -4.19 9.56
C HIS A 94 9.20 -3.66 9.56
N ASN A 95 10.14 -4.51 9.11
CA ASN A 95 11.55 -4.17 9.01
C ASN A 95 11.82 -3.39 7.71
N LYS A 96 12.71 -2.40 7.76
CA LYS A 96 13.16 -1.66 6.58
C LYS A 96 13.72 -2.61 5.52
N GLY A 97 13.31 -2.43 4.27
CA GLY A 97 13.77 -3.21 3.12
C GLY A 97 12.94 -4.46 2.83
N ARG A 98 12.01 -4.88 3.70
CA ARG A 98 11.18 -6.07 3.49
C ARG A 98 9.98 -5.80 2.59
N GLY A 99 9.27 -4.69 2.81
CA GLY A 99 8.05 -4.35 2.10
C GLY A 99 8.16 -3.07 1.28
N ASN A 100 7.15 -2.82 0.47
CA ASN A 100 7.01 -1.62 -0.36
C ASN A 100 5.66 -0.94 -0.13
N GLY A 101 5.67 0.39 0.11
CA GLY A 101 4.62 1.25 -0.40
C GLY A 101 4.84 1.51 -1.89
N TYR A 102 3.82 2.02 -2.58
CA TYR A 102 3.92 2.29 -4.02
C TYR A 102 3.38 3.66 -4.39
N VAL A 103 4.12 4.39 -5.24
CA VAL A 103 3.57 5.51 -5.99
C VAL A 103 3.35 5.06 -7.42
N MET A 104 2.10 5.09 -7.86
CA MET A 104 1.70 4.78 -9.23
C MET A 104 1.41 6.07 -9.98
N THR A 105 2.02 6.25 -11.15
CA THR A 105 1.77 7.39 -12.02
C THR A 105 1.11 6.92 -13.31
N PHE A 106 -0.12 7.36 -13.56
CA PHE A 106 -0.89 7.07 -14.77
C PHE A 106 -1.86 8.21 -15.09
N GLY A 107 -2.09 8.49 -16.36
CA GLY A 107 -2.94 9.60 -16.79
C GLY A 107 -2.53 10.97 -16.20
N GLY A 108 -1.24 11.17 -15.94
CA GLY A 108 -0.71 12.39 -15.32
C GLY A 108 -1.02 12.53 -13.82
N LYS A 109 -1.59 11.50 -13.18
CA LYS A 109 -1.92 11.48 -11.74
C LYS A 109 -0.98 10.57 -10.97
N ARG A 110 -0.61 10.97 -9.76
CA ARG A 110 0.23 10.21 -8.84
C ARG A 110 -0.61 9.72 -7.66
N VAL A 111 -0.68 8.41 -7.51
CA VAL A 111 -1.42 7.74 -6.42
C VAL A 111 -0.43 7.00 -5.53
N TYR A 112 -0.45 7.30 -4.24
CA TYR A 112 0.38 6.64 -3.23
C TYR A 112 -0.45 5.67 -2.40
N VAL A 113 0.08 4.47 -2.18
CA VAL A 113 -0.42 3.48 -1.22
C VAL A 113 0.72 3.17 -0.25
N SER A 114 0.51 3.41 1.04
CA SER A 114 1.58 3.34 2.03
C SER A 114 2.10 1.93 2.30
N GLY A 115 1.25 0.90 2.16
CA GLY A 115 1.50 -0.37 2.82
C GLY A 115 1.48 -0.18 4.34
N ASP A 116 2.03 -1.13 5.08
CA ASP A 116 2.08 -1.11 6.55
C ASP A 116 3.37 -0.46 7.04
N THR A 117 3.30 0.80 7.33
CA THR A 117 4.46 1.63 7.71
C THR A 117 4.13 2.55 8.86
N GLU A 118 5.15 2.99 9.57
CA GLU A 118 5.07 4.23 10.33
C GLU A 118 5.33 5.43 9.41
N ASP A 119 5.29 6.58 9.95
CA ASP A 119 5.49 7.93 9.48
C ASP A 119 6.99 8.19 9.15
N ILE A 120 7.47 7.49 8.16
CA ILE A 120 8.89 7.46 7.77
C ILE A 120 9.31 8.69 6.95
N PRO A 121 10.60 9.07 6.98
CA PRO A 121 11.12 10.22 6.21
C PRO A 121 10.82 10.13 4.71
N GLU A 122 10.86 8.94 4.14
CA GLU A 122 10.59 8.70 2.71
C GLU A 122 9.12 8.99 2.35
N MET A 123 8.16 8.72 3.24
CA MET A 123 6.75 9.12 3.08
C MET A 123 6.62 10.64 3.13
N ARG A 124 7.21 11.28 4.13
CA ARG A 124 7.18 12.74 4.31
C ARG A 124 7.81 13.50 3.13
N ALA A 125 8.81 12.91 2.49
CA ALA A 125 9.50 13.48 1.34
C ALA A 125 8.70 13.40 0.01
N LEU A 126 7.56 12.70 -0.04
CA LEU A 126 6.74 12.57 -1.23
C LEU A 126 6.24 13.94 -1.71
N LYS A 127 6.18 14.12 -3.04
CA LYS A 127 5.72 15.37 -3.64
C LYS A 127 4.71 15.11 -4.76
N LYS A 128 3.81 16.08 -4.95
CA LYS A 128 2.82 16.08 -6.04
C LYS A 128 1.95 14.82 -6.05
N ILE A 129 1.52 14.35 -4.89
CA ILE A 129 0.60 13.23 -4.76
C ILE A 129 -0.83 13.73 -4.96
N ASP A 130 -1.55 13.16 -5.94
CA ASP A 130 -2.95 13.50 -6.21
C ASP A 130 -3.90 12.76 -5.26
N ALA A 131 -3.61 11.49 -4.95
CA ALA A 131 -4.36 10.71 -3.95
C ALA A 131 -3.41 9.84 -3.14
N ALA A 132 -3.64 9.73 -1.83
CA ALA A 132 -2.88 8.87 -0.95
C ALA A 132 -3.83 7.94 -0.16
N PHE A 133 -3.41 6.69 -0.02
CA PHE A 133 -4.00 5.72 0.90
C PHE A 133 -3.00 5.50 2.03
N VAL A 134 -3.36 5.89 3.26
CA VAL A 134 -2.44 5.90 4.40
C VAL A 134 -2.99 5.00 5.50
N CYS A 135 -2.16 4.04 5.94
CA CYS A 135 -2.52 3.13 7.03
C CYS A 135 -2.44 3.83 8.39
N MET A 136 -3.20 3.32 9.36
CA MET A 136 -3.13 3.68 10.77
C MET A 136 -3.69 2.56 11.64
N ASN A 137 -2.92 1.51 11.86
CA ASN A 137 -3.37 0.27 12.49
C ASN A 137 -2.46 -0.10 13.68
N LEU A 138 -2.81 0.32 14.88
CA LEU A 138 -2.09 -0.10 16.09
C LEU A 138 -2.43 -1.56 16.47
N PRO A 139 -1.46 -2.32 17.02
CA PRO A 139 -0.10 -1.91 17.38
C PRO A 139 0.93 -2.06 16.24
N TYR A 140 0.51 -2.27 15.00
CA TYR A 140 1.35 -2.72 13.89
C TYR A 140 2.00 -1.59 13.11
N THR A 141 1.33 -0.44 13.01
CA THR A 141 1.77 0.71 12.22
C THR A 141 1.73 2.00 13.05
N MET A 142 1.15 3.07 12.57
CA MET A 142 1.14 4.39 13.21
C MET A 142 -0.20 4.75 13.84
N THR A 143 -0.19 5.73 14.72
CA THR A 143 -1.41 6.33 15.29
C THR A 143 -2.06 7.30 14.30
N PRO A 144 -3.34 7.68 14.50
CA PRO A 144 -3.96 8.75 13.72
C PRO A 144 -3.18 10.07 13.75
N GLU A 145 -2.52 10.40 14.88
CA GLU A 145 -1.70 11.60 15.04
C GLU A 145 -0.45 11.55 14.18
N GLN A 146 0.29 10.42 14.20
CA GLN A 146 1.46 10.20 13.37
C GLN A 146 1.10 10.26 11.87
N ALA A 147 0.01 9.58 11.48
CA ALA A 147 -0.48 9.60 10.11
C ALA A 147 -0.88 11.01 9.65
N ALA A 148 -1.59 11.76 10.49
CA ALA A 148 -1.99 13.13 10.19
C ALA A 148 -0.78 14.08 10.09
N ASP A 149 0.23 13.88 10.94
CA ASP A 149 1.46 14.67 10.89
C ASP A 149 2.22 14.47 9.58
N ALA A 150 2.40 13.21 9.16
CA ALA A 150 2.99 12.89 7.87
C ALA A 150 2.19 13.53 6.71
N VAL A 151 0.86 13.40 6.71
CA VAL A 151 -0.02 13.96 5.68
C VAL A 151 0.12 15.48 5.59
N ARG A 152 0.21 16.18 6.72
CA ARG A 152 0.44 17.65 6.72
C ARG A 152 1.77 18.04 6.11
N GLU A 153 2.77 17.17 6.09
CA GLU A 153 4.08 17.44 5.51
C GLU A 153 4.12 17.15 4.00
N PHE A 154 3.71 15.96 3.55
CA PHE A 154 3.77 15.63 2.12
C PHE A 154 2.55 16.12 1.30
N LYS A 155 1.47 16.57 1.96
CA LYS A 155 0.31 17.30 1.42
C LYS A 155 -0.25 16.69 0.13
N PRO A 156 -0.79 15.47 0.16
CA PRO A 156 -1.51 14.93 -0.99
C PRO A 156 -2.78 15.77 -1.21
N LYS A 157 -3.27 15.87 -2.46
CA LYS A 157 -4.53 16.60 -2.70
C LYS A 157 -5.70 15.95 -1.98
N VAL A 158 -5.77 14.62 -2.04
CA VAL A 158 -6.79 13.81 -1.37
C VAL A 158 -6.12 12.70 -0.58
N VAL A 159 -6.61 12.41 0.62
CA VAL A 159 -6.16 11.27 1.42
C VAL A 159 -7.32 10.41 1.90
N TYR A 160 -7.13 9.10 1.78
CA TYR A 160 -8.02 8.07 2.26
C TYR A 160 -7.31 7.30 3.38
N PRO A 161 -7.80 7.35 4.63
CA PRO A 161 -7.35 6.38 5.62
C PRO A 161 -7.82 4.98 5.20
N TYR A 162 -6.89 4.03 5.22
CA TYR A 162 -7.17 2.61 5.01
C TYR A 162 -6.37 1.79 6.00
N HIS A 163 -6.62 0.50 6.13
CA HIS A 163 -5.95 -0.38 7.10
C HIS A 163 -5.90 0.25 8.50
N TYR A 164 -7.07 0.70 8.97
CA TYR A 164 -7.17 1.51 10.19
C TYR A 164 -7.79 0.80 11.39
N ARG A 165 -8.10 -0.47 11.28
CA ARG A 165 -8.78 -1.32 12.27
C ARG A 165 -8.81 -0.73 13.70
N GLY A 166 -9.99 -0.21 14.13
CA GLY A 166 -10.19 0.35 15.46
C GLY A 166 -9.60 1.75 15.71
N SER A 167 -8.83 2.31 14.77
CA SER A 167 -8.32 3.68 14.88
C SER A 167 -9.39 4.72 14.55
N ASP A 168 -9.37 5.86 15.24
CA ASP A 168 -10.33 6.94 15.04
C ASP A 168 -10.03 7.74 13.77
N THR A 169 -10.74 7.41 12.70
CA THR A 169 -10.61 8.11 11.41
C THR A 169 -11.19 9.52 11.43
N ALA A 170 -12.13 9.83 12.34
CA ALA A 170 -12.66 11.18 12.50
C ALA A 170 -11.63 12.09 13.18
N GLN A 171 -10.92 11.57 14.17
CA GLN A 171 -9.76 12.26 14.78
C GLN A 171 -8.67 12.53 13.74
N PHE A 172 -8.31 11.52 12.92
CA PHE A 172 -7.36 11.71 11.82
C PHE A 172 -7.80 12.86 10.91
N LYS A 173 -9.06 12.87 10.46
CA LYS A 173 -9.59 13.95 9.61
C LYS A 173 -9.47 15.32 10.26
N LYS A 174 -9.81 15.42 11.55
CA LYS A 174 -9.69 16.67 12.34
C LYS A 174 -8.25 17.14 12.40
N LEU A 175 -7.31 16.24 12.62
CA LEU A 175 -5.88 16.55 12.75
C LEU A 175 -5.21 16.95 11.43
N VAL A 176 -5.63 16.37 10.31
CA VAL A 176 -5.16 16.76 8.96
C VAL A 176 -5.63 18.19 8.64
N GLY A 177 -6.84 18.58 9.06
CA GLY A 177 -7.40 19.90 8.78
C GLY A 177 -7.43 20.23 7.29
N ASP A 178 -7.07 21.45 6.93
CA ASP A 178 -7.10 21.97 5.55
C ASP A 178 -5.85 21.59 4.72
N ALA A 179 -4.91 20.82 5.30
CA ALA A 179 -3.69 20.43 4.59
C ALA A 179 -3.94 19.48 3.41
N SER A 180 -5.02 18.69 3.48
CA SER A 180 -5.45 17.74 2.45
C SER A 180 -6.95 17.47 2.58
N GLU A 181 -7.61 17.17 1.46
CA GLU A 181 -9.00 16.68 1.48
C GLU A 181 -9.05 15.25 2.04
N VAL A 182 -9.57 15.06 3.23
CA VAL A 182 -9.74 13.72 3.84
C VAL A 182 -11.08 13.13 3.44
N ARG A 183 -11.04 12.02 2.72
CA ARG A 183 -12.24 11.25 2.32
C ARG A 183 -12.35 9.97 3.13
N LEU A 184 -13.25 9.96 4.09
CA LEU A 184 -13.56 8.75 4.86
C LEU A 184 -14.40 7.79 4.01
N ARG A 185 -14.05 6.50 4.08
CA ARG A 185 -14.79 5.41 3.44
C ARG A 185 -14.91 4.26 4.42
N ASP A 186 -16.03 3.59 4.36
CA ASP A 186 -16.25 2.35 5.10
C ASP A 186 -15.70 1.17 4.27
N TRP A 187 -14.40 0.89 4.45
CA TRP A 187 -13.72 -0.19 3.74
C TRP A 187 -14.05 -1.58 4.29
N TYR A 188 -14.50 -1.65 5.55
CA TYR A 188 -14.58 -2.88 6.33
C TYR A 188 -16.01 -3.10 6.81
N LYS A 189 -16.99 -3.05 5.88
CA LYS A 189 -18.36 -3.42 6.18
C LYS A 189 -18.42 -4.86 6.67
N ASN A 190 -18.97 -5.06 7.85
CA ASN A 190 -19.28 -6.37 8.40
C ASN A 190 -20.39 -7.04 7.58
#